data_997f6300c67740d7657736b62efe351a
#
_entry.id   997f6300c67740d7657736b62efe351a
#
_cell.length_a   1.000
_cell.length_b   1.000
_cell.length_c   1.000
_cell.angle_alpha   90.00
_cell.angle_beta   90.00
_cell.angle_gamma   90.00
#
_symmetry.space_group_name_H-M   'P 1'
#
loop_
_entity.id
_entity.type
_entity.pdbx_description
1 polymer ?
#
loop_
_entity_poly.entity_id
_entity_poly.type
_entity_poly.pdbx_seq_one_letter_code
_entity_poly.pdbx_strand_id
1 'polypeptide(L)'
;MSKTWRPATQLVHGGTLRSQYGETSEAIYLTQGFVYETSEAAEARFKGETEGFIYARYGSPTNDMFEKRMCMLEGAEDARATASGMAAVTAAILCQLKSGDHIVAARALFGSCRWVVETLAPKYGIDCTLIDGRDLANWEKAITPKTKVFFLESPTNPTLEVIDIAGVAKLANQIGAKVVVDNVFATPLFQKPLELGAHIVVYSATKHIDGQGRCLGGVVLSDKEWIDENLHDYFRHTGPAMSPFNAWTLLKGIETLPLRVRQQTENAAKIADFLAEQGKVAKVIYPGRKDHPQADIIAKQMTGGSTLVAFELKGGKDAAFALQNALEIIKISNNLGDSKSLITHPATTTHKNLTDEARAELGISPGTVRLSAGIEDTDDLIEDFARALGKVSA
;
A
#
# COMPACT_ATOMS: atom_id res chain seq x y z
N MET A 1 22.84 -20.08 -16.11
CA MET A 1 21.71 -20.12 -15.17
C MET A 1 21.92 -19.01 -14.17
N SER A 2 21.09 -17.97 -14.18
CA SER A 2 21.14 -16.91 -13.17
C SER A 2 20.80 -17.53 -11.81
N LYS A 3 21.69 -17.34 -10.85
CA LYS A 3 21.53 -17.85 -9.49
C LYS A 3 20.32 -17.14 -8.87
N THR A 4 19.22 -17.85 -8.65
CA THR A 4 18.04 -17.28 -7.98
C THR A 4 18.37 -17.09 -6.50
N TRP A 5 18.59 -15.85 -6.07
CA TRP A 5 18.84 -15.56 -4.67
C TRP A 5 17.54 -15.63 -3.85
N ARG A 6 17.68 -15.90 -2.56
CA ARG A 6 16.58 -15.84 -1.60
C ARG A 6 16.14 -14.38 -1.42
N PRO A 7 14.87 -14.13 -1.02
CA PRO A 7 14.30 -12.77 -0.96
C PRO A 7 15.17 -11.73 -0.23
N ALA A 8 15.68 -12.05 0.95
CA ALA A 8 16.52 -11.11 1.72
C ALA A 8 17.80 -10.69 0.95
N THR A 9 18.42 -11.61 0.19
CA THR A 9 19.59 -11.31 -0.66
C THR A 9 19.18 -10.48 -1.88
N GLN A 10 18.01 -10.76 -2.47
CA GLN A 10 17.47 -9.97 -3.59
C GLN A 10 17.23 -8.51 -3.19
N LEU A 11 16.72 -8.25 -1.96
CA LEU A 11 16.46 -6.90 -1.48
C LEU A 11 17.72 -6.05 -1.27
N VAL A 12 18.87 -6.69 -1.06
CA VAL A 12 20.16 -6.00 -0.88
C VAL A 12 20.94 -5.87 -2.19
N HIS A 13 20.86 -6.87 -3.07
CA HIS A 13 21.73 -6.97 -4.25
C HIS A 13 20.98 -6.98 -5.58
N GLY A 14 19.67 -7.25 -5.58
CA GLY A 14 18.89 -7.40 -6.80
C GLY A 14 18.70 -6.08 -7.53
N GLY A 15 18.77 -6.14 -8.88
CA GLY A 15 18.54 -4.98 -9.73
C GLY A 15 19.59 -3.87 -9.65
N THR A 16 20.68 -4.05 -8.89
CA THR A 16 21.73 -3.04 -8.74
C THR A 16 22.49 -2.79 -10.05
N LEU A 17 22.49 -1.53 -10.48
CA LEU A 17 23.35 -1.03 -11.55
C LEU A 17 24.56 -0.35 -10.92
N ARG A 18 25.77 -0.79 -11.29
CA ARG A 18 27.02 -0.14 -10.87
C ARG A 18 27.57 0.72 -11.99
N SER A 19 28.09 1.88 -11.63
CA SER A 19 28.80 2.73 -12.58
C SER A 19 30.20 2.17 -12.87
N GLN A 20 30.92 2.85 -13.73
CA GLN A 20 32.34 2.55 -14.04
C GLN A 20 33.26 2.60 -12.82
N TYR A 21 32.84 3.19 -11.72
CA TYR A 21 33.64 3.32 -10.50
C TYR A 21 33.45 2.15 -9.53
N GLY A 22 32.46 1.26 -9.75
CA GLY A 22 32.25 0.07 -8.94
C GLY A 22 31.86 0.35 -7.49
N GLU A 23 31.09 1.42 -7.26
CA GLU A 23 30.65 1.89 -5.94
C GLU A 23 29.86 0.82 -5.17
N THR A 24 29.99 0.78 -3.86
CA THR A 24 29.27 -0.17 -2.98
C THR A 24 27.78 0.19 -2.88
N SER A 25 27.46 1.47 -2.64
CA SER A 25 26.07 1.96 -2.66
C SER A 25 25.69 2.37 -4.07
N GLU A 26 24.45 2.15 -4.44
CA GLU A 26 23.92 2.52 -5.75
C GLU A 26 24.04 4.02 -5.99
N ALA A 27 24.47 4.41 -7.20
CA ALA A 27 24.60 5.80 -7.59
C ALA A 27 23.23 6.48 -7.80
N ILE A 28 23.14 7.77 -7.51
CA ILE A 28 21.98 8.59 -7.84
C ILE A 28 22.23 9.28 -9.17
N TYR A 29 21.41 8.97 -10.18
CA TYR A 29 21.45 9.62 -11.48
C TYR A 29 20.44 10.78 -11.52
N LEU A 30 20.86 11.94 -10.99
CA LEU A 30 20.02 13.13 -10.88
C LEU A 30 20.11 13.96 -12.17
N THR A 31 19.55 13.44 -13.25
CA THR A 31 19.48 14.08 -14.56
C THR A 31 18.07 14.01 -15.13
N GLN A 32 17.70 14.98 -15.96
CA GLN A 32 16.43 14.98 -16.68
C GLN A 32 16.53 14.37 -18.10
N GLY A 33 17.73 14.28 -18.70
CA GLY A 33 17.92 13.76 -20.05
C GLY A 33 19.29 13.11 -20.23
N PHE A 34 19.46 12.51 -21.42
CA PHE A 34 20.64 11.74 -21.78
C PHE A 34 21.15 12.20 -23.15
N VAL A 35 22.46 12.08 -23.39
CA VAL A 35 23.11 12.43 -24.65
C VAL A 35 23.32 11.18 -25.52
N TYR A 36 23.42 11.35 -26.81
CA TYR A 36 23.65 10.31 -27.80
C TYR A 36 24.90 10.65 -28.60
N GLU A 37 25.64 9.63 -29.03
CA GLU A 37 26.86 9.82 -29.83
C GLU A 37 26.55 10.34 -31.25
N THR A 38 25.42 9.89 -31.83
CA THR A 38 24.98 10.29 -33.17
C THR A 38 23.47 10.51 -33.22
N SER A 39 22.98 11.19 -34.27
CA SER A 39 21.53 11.36 -34.52
C SER A 39 20.86 10.02 -34.79
N GLU A 40 21.53 9.08 -35.46
CA GLU A 40 21.02 7.76 -35.76
C GLU A 40 20.86 6.94 -34.45
N ALA A 41 21.80 7.06 -33.50
CA ALA A 41 21.68 6.43 -32.19
C ALA A 41 20.48 7.00 -31.40
N ALA A 42 20.24 8.31 -31.51
CA ALA A 42 19.06 8.92 -30.91
C ALA A 42 17.78 8.41 -31.56
N GLU A 43 17.71 8.34 -32.89
CA GLU A 43 16.55 7.85 -33.65
C GLU A 43 16.24 6.39 -33.26
N ALA A 44 17.23 5.50 -33.27
CA ALA A 44 17.08 4.09 -32.90
C ALA A 44 16.56 3.94 -31.45
N ARG A 45 17.05 4.79 -30.50
CA ARG A 45 16.56 4.80 -29.13
C ARG A 45 15.08 5.21 -29.02
N PHE A 46 14.67 6.27 -29.75
CA PHE A 46 13.28 6.73 -29.75
C PHE A 46 12.32 5.76 -30.43
N LYS A 47 12.81 4.97 -31.40
CA LYS A 47 12.07 3.87 -32.03
C LYS A 47 12.00 2.59 -31.18
N GLY A 48 12.72 2.51 -30.06
CA GLY A 48 12.81 1.29 -29.25
C GLY A 48 13.66 0.17 -29.86
N GLU A 49 14.46 0.47 -30.88
CA GLU A 49 15.37 -0.48 -31.54
C GLU A 49 16.62 -0.75 -30.69
N THR A 50 16.93 0.13 -29.74
CA THR A 50 18.02 -0.02 -28.78
C THR A 50 17.55 0.28 -27.37
N GLU A 51 18.05 -0.49 -26.38
CA GLU A 51 17.73 -0.27 -24.97
C GLU A 51 18.45 0.93 -24.39
N GLY A 52 17.83 1.59 -23.37
CA GLY A 52 18.43 2.65 -22.55
C GLY A 52 17.45 3.78 -22.25
N PHE A 53 17.99 4.80 -21.60
CA PHE A 53 17.20 5.92 -21.09
C PHE A 53 17.16 7.07 -22.11
N ILE A 54 16.00 7.75 -22.17
CA ILE A 54 15.74 8.88 -23.08
C ILE A 54 15.55 10.17 -22.27
N TYR A 55 14.69 10.12 -21.26
CA TYR A 55 14.27 11.23 -20.45
C TYR A 55 13.77 10.74 -19.08
N ALA A 56 14.15 11.39 -18.00
CA ALA A 56 13.92 10.86 -16.66
C ALA A 56 12.44 10.70 -16.30
N ARG A 57 11.51 11.44 -16.93
CA ARG A 57 10.08 11.24 -16.76
C ARG A 57 9.62 9.87 -17.31
N TYR A 58 10.30 9.31 -18.27
CA TYR A 58 10.01 7.98 -18.84
C TYR A 58 10.68 6.87 -18.04
N GLY A 59 11.83 7.16 -17.44
CA GLY A 59 12.63 6.27 -16.63
C GLY A 59 14.05 6.80 -16.44
N SER A 60 14.67 6.40 -15.34
CA SER A 60 16.06 6.72 -15.03
C SER A 60 16.76 5.50 -14.41
N PRO A 61 18.10 5.42 -14.44
CA PRO A 61 18.81 4.28 -13.85
C PRO A 61 18.47 4.07 -12.36
N THR A 62 18.25 5.14 -11.61
CA THR A 62 17.91 5.04 -10.18
C THR A 62 16.49 4.52 -9.96
N ASN A 63 15.53 5.00 -10.75
CA ASN A 63 14.14 4.51 -10.68
C ASN A 63 14.06 3.04 -11.11
N ASP A 64 14.78 2.66 -12.17
CA ASP A 64 14.84 1.29 -12.68
C ASP A 64 15.36 0.30 -11.62
N MET A 65 16.39 0.67 -10.83
CA MET A 65 16.86 -0.14 -9.72
C MET A 65 15.79 -0.36 -8.64
N PHE A 66 15.03 0.70 -8.31
CA PHE A 66 13.91 0.61 -7.35
C PHE A 66 12.80 -0.27 -7.90
N GLU A 67 12.38 -0.06 -9.15
CA GLU A 67 11.34 -0.83 -9.84
C GLU A 67 11.67 -2.31 -9.90
N LYS A 68 12.88 -2.67 -10.34
CA LYS A 68 13.36 -4.06 -10.38
C LYS A 68 13.36 -4.73 -9.01
N ARG A 69 13.77 -4.01 -7.96
CA ARG A 69 13.79 -4.55 -6.60
C ARG A 69 12.37 -4.76 -6.06
N MET A 70 11.44 -3.85 -6.39
CA MET A 70 10.03 -4.05 -6.07
C MET A 70 9.41 -5.23 -6.83
N CYS A 71 9.74 -5.41 -8.12
CA CYS A 71 9.33 -6.60 -8.88
C CYS A 71 9.80 -7.90 -8.21
N MET A 72 11.06 -7.97 -7.80
CA MET A 72 11.60 -9.16 -7.11
C MET A 72 10.91 -9.43 -5.78
N LEU A 73 10.54 -8.37 -5.05
CA LEU A 73 9.88 -8.47 -3.76
C LEU A 73 8.42 -8.92 -3.89
N GLU A 74 7.70 -8.39 -4.87
CA GLU A 74 6.28 -8.71 -5.11
C GLU A 74 6.10 -10.00 -5.92
N GLY A 75 7.04 -10.31 -6.83
CA GLY A 75 6.89 -11.35 -7.83
C GLY A 75 6.27 -10.85 -9.14
N ALA A 76 6.37 -9.55 -9.43
CA ALA A 76 5.88 -8.93 -10.65
C ALA A 76 6.91 -9.04 -11.78
N GLU A 77 6.44 -8.94 -13.04
CA GLU A 77 7.30 -8.91 -14.21
C GLU A 77 7.85 -7.51 -14.50
N ASP A 78 7.04 -6.47 -14.28
CA ASP A 78 7.44 -5.08 -14.50
C ASP A 78 6.75 -4.13 -13.49
N ALA A 79 7.30 -2.91 -13.37
CA ALA A 79 6.83 -1.90 -12.44
C ALA A 79 7.06 -0.48 -12.97
N ARG A 80 6.29 0.49 -12.43
CA ARG A 80 6.54 1.93 -12.64
C ARG A 80 6.49 2.66 -11.31
N ALA A 81 7.59 3.31 -10.97
CA ALA A 81 7.73 4.14 -9.78
C ALA A 81 7.05 5.50 -9.96
N THR A 82 6.16 5.85 -9.05
CA THR A 82 5.36 7.07 -9.10
C THR A 82 5.70 8.04 -7.97
N ALA A 83 5.42 9.32 -8.16
CA ALA A 83 5.73 10.39 -7.20
C ALA A 83 5.02 10.23 -5.84
N SER A 84 3.94 9.46 -5.78
CA SER A 84 3.18 9.18 -4.56
C SER A 84 2.33 7.92 -4.72
N GLY A 85 1.85 7.35 -3.60
CA GLY A 85 0.90 6.24 -3.63
C GLY A 85 -0.40 6.59 -4.38
N MET A 86 -0.90 7.83 -4.25
CA MET A 86 -2.09 8.26 -4.99
C MET A 86 -1.84 8.39 -6.48
N ALA A 87 -0.64 8.75 -6.91
CA ALA A 87 -0.27 8.72 -8.33
C ALA A 87 -0.27 7.28 -8.86
N ALA A 88 0.19 6.29 -8.06
CA ALA A 88 0.11 4.87 -8.41
C ALA A 88 -1.35 4.40 -8.55
N VAL A 89 -2.19 4.66 -7.56
CA VAL A 89 -3.63 4.28 -7.58
C VAL A 89 -4.35 4.90 -8.77
N THR A 90 -4.19 6.21 -8.98
CA THR A 90 -4.86 6.91 -10.07
C THR A 90 -4.41 6.39 -11.44
N ALA A 91 -3.10 6.16 -11.62
CA ALA A 91 -2.56 5.62 -12.85
C ALA A 91 -3.06 4.20 -13.10
N ALA A 92 -2.98 3.30 -12.11
CA ALA A 92 -3.43 1.91 -12.24
C ALA A 92 -4.92 1.77 -12.62
N ILE A 93 -5.76 2.69 -12.12
CA ILE A 93 -7.20 2.68 -12.42
C ILE A 93 -7.48 3.33 -13.77
N LEU A 94 -7.02 4.56 -14.01
CA LEU A 94 -7.47 5.35 -15.15
C LEU A 94 -6.77 4.99 -16.47
N CYS A 95 -5.57 4.40 -16.45
CA CYS A 95 -4.84 4.08 -17.68
C CYS A 95 -5.56 3.03 -18.57
N GLN A 96 -6.40 2.20 -17.96
CA GLN A 96 -7.08 1.08 -18.62
C GLN A 96 -8.60 1.30 -18.83
N LEU A 97 -9.10 2.50 -18.47
CA LEU A 97 -10.53 2.81 -18.52
C LEU A 97 -10.84 3.94 -19.50
N LYS A 98 -12.03 3.91 -20.05
CA LYS A 98 -12.59 4.96 -20.92
C LYS A 98 -14.03 5.29 -20.52
N SER A 99 -14.56 6.37 -21.07
CA SER A 99 -15.98 6.75 -20.88
C SER A 99 -16.92 5.58 -21.22
N GLY A 100 -17.87 5.30 -20.34
CA GLY A 100 -18.81 4.20 -20.42
C GLY A 100 -18.38 2.92 -19.73
N ASP A 101 -17.14 2.80 -19.27
CA ASP A 101 -16.68 1.68 -18.45
C ASP A 101 -17.17 1.78 -17.01
N HIS A 102 -17.05 0.68 -16.27
CA HIS A 102 -17.53 0.56 -14.89
C HIS A 102 -16.48 -0.06 -13.97
N ILE A 103 -16.39 0.48 -12.75
CA ILE A 103 -15.56 0.00 -11.64
C ILE A 103 -16.47 -0.62 -10.58
N VAL A 104 -16.12 -1.80 -10.08
CA VAL A 104 -16.63 -2.31 -8.79
C VAL A 104 -15.52 -2.14 -7.75
N ALA A 105 -15.81 -1.44 -6.66
CA ALA A 105 -14.81 -1.21 -5.62
C ALA A 105 -15.36 -1.54 -4.23
N ALA A 106 -14.48 -2.03 -3.35
CA ALA A 106 -14.82 -2.16 -1.94
C ALA A 106 -15.11 -0.77 -1.33
N ARG A 107 -16.12 -0.66 -0.46
CA ARG A 107 -16.43 0.60 0.22
C ARG A 107 -15.38 1.00 1.26
N ALA A 108 -14.71 0.02 1.85
CA ALA A 108 -13.65 0.21 2.82
C ALA A 108 -12.32 0.47 2.08
N LEU A 109 -12.11 1.71 1.69
CA LEU A 109 -10.92 2.22 1.01
C LEU A 109 -10.36 3.42 1.78
N PHE A 110 -9.06 3.66 1.61
CA PHE A 110 -8.47 4.95 1.99
C PHE A 110 -9.24 6.11 1.34
N GLY A 111 -9.51 7.17 2.11
CA GLY A 111 -10.42 8.24 1.66
C GLY A 111 -10.08 8.86 0.31
N SER A 112 -8.78 9.01 -0.03
CA SER A 112 -8.39 9.52 -1.35
C SER A 112 -8.56 8.47 -2.47
N CYS A 113 -8.40 7.19 -2.18
CA CYS A 113 -8.69 6.11 -3.14
C CYS A 113 -10.19 6.07 -3.45
N ARG A 114 -11.02 6.19 -2.41
CA ARG A 114 -12.47 6.30 -2.56
C ARG A 114 -12.85 7.52 -3.40
N TRP A 115 -12.23 8.69 -3.17
CA TRP A 115 -12.47 9.88 -3.97
C TRP A 115 -12.13 9.68 -5.45
N VAL A 116 -11.07 8.93 -5.78
CA VAL A 116 -10.72 8.61 -7.17
C VAL A 116 -11.85 7.86 -7.88
N VAL A 117 -12.42 6.84 -7.24
CA VAL A 117 -13.47 6.01 -7.86
C VAL A 117 -14.86 6.64 -7.79
N GLU A 118 -15.21 7.35 -6.70
CA GLU A 118 -16.54 7.96 -6.53
C GLU A 118 -16.68 9.36 -7.15
N THR A 119 -15.58 10.11 -7.24
CA THR A 119 -15.65 11.52 -7.64
C THR A 119 -14.86 11.81 -8.91
N LEU A 120 -13.62 11.30 -9.02
CA LEU A 120 -12.77 11.61 -10.17
C LEU A 120 -13.18 10.81 -11.41
N ALA A 121 -13.32 9.49 -11.30
CA ALA A 121 -13.67 8.61 -12.42
C ALA A 121 -15.01 9.01 -13.09
N PRO A 122 -16.09 9.35 -12.35
CA PRO A 122 -17.33 9.82 -12.95
C PRO A 122 -17.20 11.10 -13.78
N LYS A 123 -16.24 12.00 -13.49
CA LYS A 123 -15.98 13.18 -14.31
C LYS A 123 -15.50 12.84 -15.73
N TYR A 124 -14.97 11.64 -15.91
CA TYR A 124 -14.56 11.09 -17.21
C TYR A 124 -15.56 10.10 -17.79
N GLY A 125 -16.78 10.04 -17.22
CA GLY A 125 -17.84 9.16 -17.69
C GLY A 125 -17.62 7.68 -17.34
N ILE A 126 -16.86 7.40 -16.29
CA ILE A 126 -16.60 6.06 -15.78
C ILE A 126 -17.47 5.85 -14.53
N ASP A 127 -18.38 4.88 -14.57
CA ASP A 127 -19.28 4.58 -13.45
C ASP A 127 -18.56 3.76 -12.36
N CYS A 128 -19.02 3.89 -11.10
CA CYS A 128 -18.49 3.11 -9.98
C CYS A 128 -19.62 2.59 -9.08
N THR A 129 -19.53 1.33 -8.69
CA THR A 129 -20.35 0.73 -7.64
C THR A 129 -19.49 0.37 -6.43
N LEU A 130 -19.78 0.97 -5.28
CA LEU A 130 -19.16 0.62 -4.00
C LEU A 130 -19.97 -0.48 -3.30
N ILE A 131 -19.26 -1.49 -2.80
CA ILE A 131 -19.85 -2.65 -2.15
C ILE A 131 -19.19 -2.99 -0.82
N ASP A 132 -19.86 -3.78 0.01
CA ASP A 132 -19.21 -4.48 1.11
C ASP A 132 -18.32 -5.59 0.54
N GLY A 133 -17.00 -5.37 0.53
CA GLY A 133 -16.05 -6.27 -0.10
C GLY A 133 -15.81 -7.60 0.63
N ARG A 134 -16.32 -7.75 1.86
CA ARG A 134 -16.13 -8.97 2.67
C ARG A 134 -16.90 -10.19 2.15
N ASP A 135 -17.98 -9.96 1.41
CA ASP A 135 -18.82 -11.01 0.83
C ASP A 135 -18.67 -11.04 -0.69
N LEU A 136 -18.19 -12.16 -1.23
CA LEU A 136 -18.03 -12.38 -2.67
C LEU A 136 -19.34 -12.24 -3.46
N ALA A 137 -20.48 -12.54 -2.85
CA ALA A 137 -21.78 -12.37 -3.49
C ALA A 137 -22.08 -10.89 -3.84
N ASN A 138 -21.56 -9.93 -3.06
CA ASN A 138 -21.72 -8.51 -3.37
C ASN A 138 -20.88 -8.10 -4.60
N TRP A 139 -19.67 -8.67 -4.77
CA TRP A 139 -18.85 -8.47 -5.96
C TRP A 139 -19.57 -8.99 -7.20
N GLU A 140 -20.08 -10.23 -7.14
CA GLU A 140 -20.80 -10.86 -8.25
C GLU A 140 -22.04 -10.06 -8.66
N LYS A 141 -22.86 -9.65 -7.67
CA LYS A 141 -24.08 -8.86 -7.90
C LYS A 141 -23.82 -7.49 -8.52
N ALA A 142 -22.68 -6.89 -8.25
CA ALA A 142 -22.31 -5.57 -8.77
C ALA A 142 -21.75 -5.60 -10.19
N ILE A 143 -21.51 -6.78 -10.76
CA ILE A 143 -21.00 -6.94 -12.13
C ILE A 143 -22.02 -6.43 -13.14
N THR A 144 -21.58 -5.66 -14.09
CA THR A 144 -22.32 -5.22 -15.27
C THR A 144 -21.55 -5.58 -16.55
N PRO A 145 -22.18 -5.57 -17.73
CA PRO A 145 -21.46 -5.78 -19.00
C PRO A 145 -20.33 -4.75 -19.26
N LYS A 146 -20.34 -3.62 -18.54
CA LYS A 146 -19.36 -2.54 -18.63
C LYS A 146 -18.23 -2.67 -17.61
N THR A 147 -18.29 -3.61 -16.68
CA THR A 147 -17.29 -3.77 -15.61
C THR A 147 -15.93 -4.16 -16.19
N LYS A 148 -14.91 -3.36 -15.90
CA LYS A 148 -13.54 -3.53 -16.37
C LYS A 148 -12.54 -3.67 -15.24
N VAL A 149 -12.81 -3.04 -14.08
CA VAL A 149 -11.88 -3.02 -12.95
C VAL A 149 -12.63 -3.38 -11.67
N PHE A 150 -12.01 -4.26 -10.89
CA PHE A 150 -12.30 -4.49 -9.49
C PHE A 150 -11.19 -3.85 -8.67
N PHE A 151 -11.54 -2.97 -7.72
CA PHE A 151 -10.58 -2.26 -6.88
C PHE A 151 -10.83 -2.53 -5.41
N LEU A 152 -9.77 -2.92 -4.69
CA LEU A 152 -9.86 -3.23 -3.27
C LEU A 152 -8.56 -2.88 -2.53
N GLU A 153 -8.69 -2.69 -1.22
CA GLU A 153 -7.62 -2.59 -0.24
C GLU A 153 -7.76 -3.75 0.75
N SER A 154 -6.69 -4.48 1.03
CA SER A 154 -6.73 -5.63 1.96
C SER A 154 -5.36 -5.84 2.62
N PRO A 155 -5.27 -5.75 3.98
CA PRO A 155 -6.30 -5.28 4.92
C PRO A 155 -6.70 -3.82 4.71
N THR A 156 -7.95 -3.47 5.07
CA THR A 156 -8.50 -2.12 4.85
C THR A 156 -8.07 -1.11 5.92
N ASN A 157 -8.02 0.16 5.54
CA ASN A 157 -7.81 1.27 6.46
C ASN A 157 -9.17 1.88 6.90
N PRO A 158 -9.48 2.04 8.19
CA PRO A 158 -8.63 1.76 9.35
C PRO A 158 -8.98 0.44 10.07
N THR A 159 -10.04 -0.25 9.65
CA THR A 159 -10.70 -1.32 10.40
C THR A 159 -10.07 -2.70 10.16
N LEU A 160 -9.05 -2.78 9.33
CA LEU A 160 -8.26 -4.00 9.07
C LEU A 160 -9.12 -5.19 8.59
N GLU A 161 -10.25 -4.90 7.91
CA GLU A 161 -11.03 -5.94 7.23
C GLU A 161 -10.18 -6.59 6.15
N VAL A 162 -10.29 -7.90 5.99
CA VAL A 162 -9.55 -8.66 4.98
C VAL A 162 -10.52 -9.20 3.92
N ILE A 163 -10.21 -8.91 2.66
CA ILE A 163 -11.01 -9.31 1.50
C ILE A 163 -10.36 -10.53 0.85
N ASP A 164 -11.15 -11.51 0.43
CA ASP A 164 -10.69 -12.69 -0.31
C ASP A 164 -10.25 -12.31 -1.73
N ILE A 165 -8.94 -12.01 -1.88
CA ILE A 165 -8.36 -11.60 -3.15
C ILE A 165 -8.52 -12.68 -4.22
N ALA A 166 -8.31 -13.95 -3.87
CA ALA A 166 -8.41 -15.06 -4.82
C ALA A 166 -9.85 -15.25 -5.32
N GLY A 167 -10.83 -15.11 -4.42
CA GLY A 167 -12.25 -15.14 -4.79
C GLY A 167 -12.63 -14.00 -5.73
N VAL A 168 -12.20 -12.77 -5.44
CA VAL A 168 -12.43 -11.60 -6.31
C VAL A 168 -11.74 -11.76 -7.66
N ALA A 169 -10.50 -12.25 -7.68
CA ALA A 169 -9.75 -12.50 -8.92
C ALA A 169 -10.46 -13.53 -9.81
N LYS A 170 -11.02 -14.59 -9.22
CA LYS A 170 -11.79 -15.59 -9.95
C LYS A 170 -13.04 -14.98 -10.63
N LEU A 171 -13.78 -14.11 -9.93
CA LEU A 171 -14.94 -13.42 -10.51
C LEU A 171 -14.51 -12.48 -11.65
N ALA A 172 -13.45 -11.70 -11.45
CA ALA A 172 -12.92 -10.78 -12.46
C ALA A 172 -12.51 -11.52 -13.75
N ASN A 173 -11.81 -12.65 -13.62
CA ASN A 173 -11.36 -13.45 -14.76
C ASN A 173 -12.50 -14.00 -15.61
N GLN A 174 -13.66 -14.31 -14.99
CA GLN A 174 -14.85 -14.80 -15.72
C GLN A 174 -15.41 -13.78 -16.71
N ILE A 175 -15.17 -12.49 -16.48
CA ILE A 175 -15.69 -11.39 -17.31
C ILE A 175 -14.59 -10.61 -18.03
N GLY A 176 -13.32 -11.04 -17.90
CA GLY A 176 -12.16 -10.36 -18.47
C GLY A 176 -11.85 -9.00 -17.83
N ALA A 177 -12.30 -8.77 -16.59
CA ALA A 177 -11.96 -7.58 -15.81
C ALA A 177 -10.61 -7.74 -15.10
N LYS A 178 -9.97 -6.63 -14.73
CA LYS A 178 -8.72 -6.60 -13.99
C LYS A 178 -8.95 -6.31 -12.50
N VAL A 179 -8.19 -6.96 -11.62
CA VAL A 179 -8.20 -6.68 -10.18
C VAL A 179 -7.00 -5.83 -9.82
N VAL A 180 -7.26 -4.67 -9.24
CA VAL A 180 -6.26 -3.75 -8.67
C VAL A 180 -6.32 -3.87 -7.15
N VAL A 181 -5.20 -4.18 -6.51
CA VAL A 181 -5.10 -4.33 -5.06
C VAL A 181 -4.16 -3.27 -4.49
N ASP A 182 -4.64 -2.47 -3.56
CA ASP A 182 -3.79 -1.67 -2.67
C ASP A 182 -3.33 -2.56 -1.51
N ASN A 183 -2.05 -2.95 -1.54
CA ASN A 183 -1.46 -3.89 -0.57
C ASN A 183 -0.60 -3.20 0.50
N VAL A 184 -0.77 -1.91 0.71
CA VAL A 184 0.07 -1.10 1.61
C VAL A 184 0.10 -1.66 3.03
N PHE A 185 -1.05 -2.10 3.57
CA PHE A 185 -1.15 -2.54 4.97
C PHE A 185 -0.53 -3.91 5.21
N ALA A 186 -0.74 -4.88 4.32
CA ALA A 186 -0.14 -6.19 4.45
C ALA A 186 1.37 -6.18 4.20
N THR A 187 1.86 -5.25 3.39
CA THR A 187 3.21 -5.22 2.82
C THR A 187 3.49 -6.42 1.90
N PRO A 188 4.45 -6.34 0.99
CA PRO A 188 4.80 -7.48 0.13
C PRO A 188 5.48 -8.64 0.89
N LEU A 189 5.73 -8.48 2.21
CA LEU A 189 6.29 -9.55 3.05
C LEU A 189 5.22 -10.52 3.55
N PHE A 190 3.99 -10.06 3.77
CA PHE A 190 2.95 -10.89 4.38
C PHE A 190 1.82 -11.24 3.44
N GLN A 191 1.67 -10.53 2.32
CA GLN A 191 0.66 -10.81 1.31
C GLN A 191 1.20 -10.48 -0.07
N LYS A 192 1.00 -11.37 -1.02
CA LYS A 192 1.40 -11.22 -2.42
C LYS A 192 0.18 -11.35 -3.33
N PRO A 193 -0.51 -10.24 -3.62
CA PRO A 193 -1.75 -10.28 -4.38
C PRO A 193 -1.62 -10.89 -5.78
N LEU A 194 -0.49 -10.74 -6.47
CA LEU A 194 -0.27 -11.36 -7.78
C LEU A 194 -0.28 -12.89 -7.68
N GLU A 195 0.31 -13.48 -6.64
CA GLU A 195 0.27 -14.93 -6.39
C GLU A 195 -1.15 -15.43 -6.05
N LEU A 196 -2.03 -14.53 -5.59
CA LEU A 196 -3.45 -14.79 -5.30
C LEU A 196 -4.37 -14.55 -6.51
N GLY A 197 -3.80 -14.18 -7.67
CA GLY A 197 -4.51 -13.99 -8.92
C GLY A 197 -4.95 -12.55 -9.20
N ALA A 198 -4.58 -11.58 -8.38
CA ALA A 198 -4.74 -10.16 -8.72
C ALA A 198 -3.89 -9.83 -9.97
N HIS A 199 -4.28 -8.81 -10.72
CA HIS A 199 -3.60 -8.41 -11.94
C HIS A 199 -2.63 -7.26 -11.73
N ILE A 200 -3.00 -6.33 -10.87
CA ILE A 200 -2.24 -5.11 -10.60
C ILE A 200 -2.14 -4.91 -9.08
N VAL A 201 -0.94 -4.59 -8.62
CA VAL A 201 -0.69 -4.25 -7.22
C VAL A 201 -0.14 -2.84 -7.14
N VAL A 202 -0.66 -2.06 -6.19
CA VAL A 202 -0.16 -0.71 -5.92
C VAL A 202 0.34 -0.59 -4.49
N TYR A 203 1.40 0.19 -4.31
CA TYR A 203 1.93 0.56 -3.01
C TYR A 203 2.11 2.07 -2.89
N SER A 204 1.74 2.60 -1.72
CA SER A 204 2.34 3.84 -1.24
C SER A 204 3.70 3.51 -0.63
N ALA A 205 4.76 3.76 -1.41
CA ALA A 205 6.14 3.54 -0.94
C ALA A 205 6.53 4.48 0.22
N THR A 206 5.75 5.53 0.44
CA THR A 206 5.80 6.47 1.58
C THR A 206 5.71 5.77 2.94
N LYS A 207 5.13 4.56 2.99
CA LYS A 207 4.79 3.81 4.22
C LYS A 207 5.94 2.88 4.62
N HIS A 208 5.70 1.59 4.74
CA HIS A 208 6.69 0.60 5.16
C HIS A 208 7.94 0.54 4.26
N ILE A 209 7.82 0.84 2.97
CA ILE A 209 8.94 0.80 2.03
C ILE A 209 9.98 1.86 2.39
N ASP A 210 9.57 3.11 2.60
CA ASP A 210 10.43 4.14 3.21
C ASP A 210 10.76 3.79 4.66
N GLY A 211 9.73 3.59 5.47
CA GLY A 211 9.77 3.12 6.84
C GLY A 211 10.43 4.05 7.86
N GLN A 212 10.75 5.30 7.47
CA GLN A 212 11.45 6.25 8.34
C GLN A 212 10.93 7.70 8.18
N GLY A 213 9.82 7.89 7.45
CA GLY A 213 9.15 9.19 7.29
C GLY A 213 9.96 10.21 6.47
N ARG A 214 10.77 9.76 5.49
CA ARG A 214 11.74 10.60 4.75
C ARG A 214 11.18 11.17 3.45
N CYS A 215 10.41 10.38 2.68
CA CYS A 215 9.95 10.81 1.37
C CYS A 215 8.61 10.21 0.94
N LEU A 216 8.01 10.83 -0.06
CA LEU A 216 6.85 10.30 -0.76
C LEU A 216 7.29 9.38 -1.90
N GLY A 217 6.46 8.37 -2.20
CA GLY A 217 6.62 7.54 -3.36
C GLY A 217 5.45 6.58 -3.52
N GLY A 218 5.36 6.00 -4.70
CA GLY A 218 4.43 4.94 -5.01
C GLY A 218 5.00 4.01 -6.07
N VAL A 219 4.37 2.89 -6.31
CA VAL A 219 4.72 1.96 -7.37
C VAL A 219 3.49 1.20 -7.82
N VAL A 220 3.39 0.98 -9.13
CA VAL A 220 2.44 0.08 -9.78
C VAL A 220 3.22 -1.13 -10.28
N LEU A 221 2.74 -2.34 -9.99
CA LEU A 221 3.36 -3.61 -10.36
C LEU A 221 2.32 -4.49 -11.08
N SER A 222 2.74 -5.14 -12.17
CA SER A 222 1.90 -6.05 -12.94
C SER A 222 2.75 -7.00 -13.80
N ASP A 223 2.10 -7.72 -14.70
CA ASP A 223 2.76 -8.33 -15.85
C ASP A 223 3.26 -7.28 -16.84
N LYS A 224 4.26 -7.65 -17.64
CA LYS A 224 4.89 -6.72 -18.60
C LYS A 224 3.93 -6.29 -19.69
N GLU A 225 3.09 -7.21 -20.18
CA GLU A 225 2.13 -6.94 -21.25
C GLU A 225 1.15 -5.83 -20.83
N TRP A 226 0.55 -5.94 -19.65
CA TRP A 226 -0.37 -4.92 -19.14
C TRP A 226 0.33 -3.57 -18.94
N ILE A 227 1.57 -3.56 -18.41
CA ILE A 227 2.36 -2.32 -18.23
C ILE A 227 2.58 -1.63 -19.59
N ASP A 228 3.01 -2.39 -20.60
CA ASP A 228 3.32 -1.85 -21.93
C ASP A 228 2.06 -1.36 -22.66
N GLU A 229 0.95 -2.10 -22.60
CA GLU A 229 -0.29 -1.77 -23.32
C GLU A 229 -1.12 -0.66 -22.67
N ASN A 230 -1.12 -0.56 -21.33
CA ASN A 230 -2.03 0.34 -20.62
C ASN A 230 -1.30 1.46 -19.87
N LEU A 231 -0.25 1.13 -19.12
CA LEU A 231 0.38 2.09 -18.22
C LEU A 231 1.46 2.92 -18.90
N HIS A 232 2.19 2.37 -19.87
CA HIS A 232 3.37 3.03 -20.48
C HIS A 232 3.06 4.43 -21.02
N ASP A 233 2.08 4.54 -21.89
CA ASP A 233 1.74 5.83 -22.52
C ASP A 233 1.06 6.77 -21.51
N TYR A 234 0.18 6.25 -20.65
CA TYR A 234 -0.41 7.04 -19.60
C TYR A 234 0.68 7.66 -18.71
N PHE A 235 1.64 6.86 -18.26
CA PHE A 235 2.75 7.29 -17.41
C PHE A 235 3.61 8.34 -18.12
N ARG A 236 3.98 8.05 -19.37
CA ARG A 236 4.82 8.91 -20.21
C ARG A 236 4.21 10.29 -20.42
N HIS A 237 2.91 10.36 -20.66
CA HIS A 237 2.23 11.60 -21.08
C HIS A 237 1.61 12.38 -19.92
N THR A 238 1.21 11.73 -18.83
CA THR A 238 0.65 12.40 -17.64
C THR A 238 1.70 12.77 -16.57
N GLY A 239 2.87 12.12 -16.58
CA GLY A 239 4.03 12.51 -15.80
C GLY A 239 3.99 12.23 -14.31
N PRO A 240 3.43 11.11 -13.80
CA PRO A 240 3.42 10.80 -12.36
C PRO A 240 4.78 10.31 -11.83
N ALA A 241 5.87 10.54 -12.57
CA ALA A 241 7.20 9.97 -12.34
C ALA A 241 7.80 10.34 -10.98
N MET A 242 8.49 9.38 -10.37
CA MET A 242 9.21 9.56 -9.11
C MET A 242 10.54 10.31 -9.34
N SER A 243 10.92 11.19 -8.40
CA SER A 243 12.25 11.77 -8.36
C SER A 243 13.31 10.70 -8.13
N PRO A 244 14.46 10.71 -8.86
CA PRO A 244 15.56 9.78 -8.61
C PRO A 244 16.10 9.84 -7.17
N PHE A 245 16.06 10.98 -6.51
CA PHE A 245 16.43 11.10 -5.10
C PHE A 245 15.50 10.31 -4.18
N ASN A 246 14.17 10.41 -4.41
CA ASN A 246 13.20 9.61 -3.66
C ASN A 246 13.35 8.12 -3.97
N ALA A 247 13.54 7.74 -5.24
CA ALA A 247 13.77 6.37 -5.64
C ALA A 247 15.00 5.76 -4.93
N TRP A 248 16.10 6.49 -4.82
CA TRP A 248 17.29 6.06 -4.08
C TRP A 248 17.01 5.90 -2.59
N THR A 249 16.31 6.87 -1.98
CA THR A 249 15.92 6.80 -0.56
C THR A 249 15.08 5.56 -0.27
N LEU A 250 14.11 5.27 -1.15
CA LEU A 250 13.24 4.08 -1.04
C LEU A 250 14.01 2.79 -1.29
N LEU A 251 14.94 2.79 -2.26
CA LEU A 251 15.82 1.68 -2.55
C LEU A 251 16.65 1.29 -1.31
N LYS A 252 17.19 2.28 -0.59
CA LYS A 252 17.89 2.05 0.70
C LYS A 252 16.92 1.60 1.80
N GLY A 253 15.68 2.05 1.80
CA GLY A 253 14.63 1.61 2.71
C GLY A 253 14.28 0.13 2.55
N ILE A 254 14.23 -0.38 1.32
CA ILE A 254 13.91 -1.77 1.00
C ILE A 254 14.94 -2.75 1.61
N GLU A 255 16.22 -2.40 1.65
CA GLU A 255 17.28 -3.26 2.19
C GLU A 255 16.98 -3.75 3.62
N THR A 256 16.37 -2.89 4.43
CA THR A 256 16.02 -3.18 5.83
C THR A 256 14.53 -3.46 6.06
N LEU A 257 13.72 -3.43 5.00
CA LEU A 257 12.27 -3.64 5.10
C LEU A 257 11.88 -4.91 5.89
N PRO A 258 12.47 -6.10 5.62
CA PRO A 258 12.10 -7.30 6.35
C PRO A 258 12.43 -7.25 7.84
N LEU A 259 13.54 -6.60 8.21
CA LEU A 259 13.94 -6.46 9.61
C LEU A 259 12.96 -5.55 10.36
N ARG A 260 12.64 -4.40 9.80
CA ARG A 260 11.72 -3.44 10.40
C ARG A 260 10.31 -4.00 10.51
N VAL A 261 9.77 -4.51 9.42
CA VAL A 261 8.37 -4.97 9.38
C VAL A 261 8.15 -6.19 10.26
N ARG A 262 9.12 -7.10 10.41
CA ARG A 262 9.01 -8.22 11.36
C ARG A 262 8.99 -7.74 12.81
N GLN A 263 9.89 -6.83 13.19
CA GLN A 263 9.90 -6.26 14.53
C GLN A 263 8.61 -5.50 14.83
N GLN A 264 8.16 -4.67 13.88
CA GLN A 264 6.88 -3.95 13.98
C GLN A 264 5.70 -4.89 14.16
N THR A 265 5.70 -6.04 13.45
CA THR A 265 4.63 -7.04 13.55
C THR A 265 4.64 -7.76 14.90
N GLU A 266 5.82 -8.05 15.42
CA GLU A 266 5.96 -8.61 16.77
C GLU A 266 5.44 -7.66 17.83
N ASN A 267 5.82 -6.37 17.74
CA ASN A 267 5.32 -5.33 18.64
C ASN A 267 3.79 -5.19 18.52
N ALA A 268 3.25 -5.14 17.28
CA ALA A 268 1.82 -5.04 17.04
C ALA A 268 1.03 -6.21 17.66
N ALA A 269 1.54 -7.43 17.55
CA ALA A 269 0.90 -8.61 18.13
C ALA A 269 0.83 -8.53 19.66
N LYS A 270 1.96 -8.24 20.33
CA LYS A 270 2.03 -8.11 21.79
C LYS A 270 1.15 -6.97 22.30
N ILE A 271 1.16 -5.82 21.62
CA ILE A 271 0.29 -4.68 21.97
C ILE A 271 -1.19 -5.03 21.78
N ALA A 272 -1.55 -5.73 20.69
CA ALA A 272 -2.93 -6.15 20.45
C ALA A 272 -3.44 -7.10 21.54
N ASP A 273 -2.60 -8.04 22.01
CA ASP A 273 -2.93 -8.94 23.10
C ASP A 273 -3.06 -8.18 24.42
N PHE A 274 -2.12 -7.30 24.75
CA PHE A 274 -2.21 -6.44 25.93
C PHE A 274 -3.50 -5.60 25.93
N LEU A 275 -3.83 -4.94 24.80
CA LEU A 275 -5.03 -4.10 24.71
C LEU A 275 -6.32 -4.91 24.86
N ALA A 276 -6.35 -6.16 24.38
CA ALA A 276 -7.52 -7.03 24.51
C ALA A 276 -7.87 -7.41 25.96
N GLU A 277 -6.89 -7.37 26.86
CA GLU A 277 -7.07 -7.64 28.29
C GLU A 277 -7.52 -6.40 29.08
N GLN A 278 -7.51 -5.20 28.45
CA GLN A 278 -7.81 -3.96 29.18
C GLN A 278 -9.31 -3.71 29.30
N GLY A 279 -9.81 -3.54 30.52
CA GLY A 279 -11.24 -3.31 30.78
C GLY A 279 -11.85 -2.06 30.12
N LYS A 280 -11.02 -1.06 29.75
CA LYS A 280 -11.42 0.17 29.04
C LYS A 280 -11.47 0.02 27.52
N VAL A 281 -10.93 -1.06 26.99
CA VAL A 281 -10.99 -1.41 25.56
C VAL A 281 -12.22 -2.27 25.31
N ALA A 282 -13.03 -1.87 24.34
CA ALA A 282 -14.26 -2.60 23.96
C ALA A 282 -13.98 -3.69 22.92
N LYS A 283 -13.04 -3.42 22.00
CA LYS A 283 -12.71 -4.33 20.89
C LYS A 283 -11.27 -4.07 20.41
N VAL A 284 -10.59 -5.14 20.00
CA VAL A 284 -9.31 -5.07 19.27
C VAL A 284 -9.47 -5.80 17.96
N ILE A 285 -8.96 -5.23 16.88
CA ILE A 285 -8.92 -5.84 15.55
C ILE A 285 -7.46 -5.86 15.11
N TYR A 286 -6.93 -7.06 14.90
CA TYR A 286 -5.58 -7.27 14.41
C TYR A 286 -5.53 -8.56 13.59
N PRO A 287 -5.05 -8.55 12.34
CA PRO A 287 -5.08 -9.74 11.49
C PRO A 287 -4.29 -10.94 12.03
N GLY A 288 -3.32 -10.70 12.93
CA GLY A 288 -2.57 -11.76 13.61
C GLY A 288 -3.32 -12.48 14.73
N ARG A 289 -4.51 -12.03 15.12
CA ARG A 289 -5.31 -12.64 16.21
C ARG A 289 -6.28 -13.68 15.67
N LYS A 290 -6.47 -14.76 16.42
CA LYS A 290 -7.41 -15.85 16.06
C LYS A 290 -8.88 -15.44 16.11
N ASP A 291 -9.20 -14.39 16.86
CA ASP A 291 -10.57 -13.84 16.99
C ASP A 291 -10.89 -12.79 15.92
N HIS A 292 -10.02 -12.60 14.93
CA HIS A 292 -10.32 -11.71 13.80
C HIS A 292 -11.51 -12.25 12.99
N PRO A 293 -12.49 -11.40 12.60
CA PRO A 293 -13.69 -11.86 11.88
C PRO A 293 -13.42 -12.61 10.57
N GLN A 294 -12.31 -12.33 9.90
CA GLN A 294 -11.87 -13.00 8.67
C GLN A 294 -10.65 -13.90 8.87
N ALA A 295 -10.46 -14.50 10.06
CA ALA A 295 -9.31 -15.35 10.37
C ALA A 295 -9.06 -16.47 9.36
N ASP A 296 -10.11 -17.08 8.82
CA ASP A 296 -10.03 -18.14 7.80
C ASP A 296 -9.45 -17.64 6.47
N ILE A 297 -9.79 -16.41 6.06
CA ILE A 297 -9.25 -15.77 4.85
C ILE A 297 -7.80 -15.38 5.09
N ILE A 298 -7.52 -14.77 6.25
CA ILE A 298 -6.16 -14.39 6.66
C ILE A 298 -5.22 -15.60 6.60
N ALA A 299 -5.62 -16.71 7.19
CA ALA A 299 -4.82 -17.93 7.21
C ALA A 299 -4.50 -18.50 5.81
N LYS A 300 -5.31 -18.19 4.80
CA LYS A 300 -5.11 -18.63 3.41
C LYS A 300 -4.22 -17.70 2.59
N GLN A 301 -4.28 -16.39 2.85
CA GLN A 301 -3.64 -15.40 1.97
C GLN A 301 -2.55 -14.56 2.63
N MET A 302 -2.43 -14.56 3.96
CA MET A 302 -1.42 -13.79 4.68
C MET A 302 -0.50 -14.70 5.48
N THR A 303 0.79 -14.35 5.54
CA THR A 303 1.81 -15.07 6.32
C THR A 303 2.15 -14.39 7.66
N GLY A 304 1.49 -13.26 7.97
CA GLY A 304 1.66 -12.51 9.20
C GLY A 304 0.60 -11.43 9.38
N GLY A 305 0.42 -10.92 10.60
CA GLY A 305 -0.63 -9.97 10.98
C GLY A 305 -0.35 -8.51 10.58
N SER A 306 0.83 -8.24 10.01
CA SER A 306 1.27 -6.87 9.70
C SER A 306 1.46 -5.99 10.95
N THR A 307 1.53 -4.68 10.77
CA THR A 307 2.07 -3.73 11.77
C THR A 307 1.02 -2.81 12.38
N LEU A 308 -0.24 -2.95 11.94
CA LEU A 308 -1.32 -2.06 12.36
C LEU A 308 -2.30 -2.79 13.29
N VAL A 309 -2.72 -2.08 14.34
CA VAL A 309 -3.74 -2.53 15.28
C VAL A 309 -4.85 -1.49 15.31
N ALA A 310 -6.09 -1.90 15.12
CA ALA A 310 -7.25 -1.07 15.38
C ALA A 310 -7.92 -1.52 16.68
N PHE A 311 -8.34 -0.57 17.51
CA PHE A 311 -9.05 -0.87 18.74
C PHE A 311 -10.07 0.21 19.06
N GLU A 312 -11.05 -0.13 19.88
CA GLU A 312 -12.11 0.76 20.30
C GLU A 312 -12.10 0.96 21.81
N LEU A 313 -12.15 2.21 22.25
CA LEU A 313 -12.27 2.57 23.65
C LEU A 313 -13.74 2.72 24.07
N LYS A 314 -14.08 2.18 25.24
CA LYS A 314 -15.31 2.52 25.95
C LYS A 314 -15.24 3.99 26.34
N GLY A 315 -16.31 4.76 26.20
CA GLY A 315 -16.28 6.21 26.44
C GLY A 315 -16.03 7.05 25.18
N GLY A 316 -15.91 6.41 24.01
CA GLY A 316 -15.97 7.10 22.71
C GLY A 316 -14.79 8.03 22.46
N LYS A 317 -15.07 9.17 21.81
CA LYS A 317 -14.08 10.15 21.38
C LYS A 317 -13.24 10.71 22.53
N ASP A 318 -13.89 11.06 23.64
CA ASP A 318 -13.20 11.68 24.77
C ASP A 318 -12.17 10.74 25.39
N ALA A 319 -12.53 9.46 25.51
CA ALA A 319 -11.62 8.41 25.95
C ALA A 319 -10.45 8.21 24.98
N ALA A 320 -10.73 8.20 23.65
CA ALA A 320 -9.73 8.08 22.63
C ALA A 320 -8.73 9.25 22.64
N PHE A 321 -9.23 10.47 22.85
CA PHE A 321 -8.40 11.67 22.96
C PHE A 321 -7.58 11.68 24.25
N ALA A 322 -8.20 11.32 25.40
CA ALA A 322 -7.49 11.23 26.67
C ALA A 322 -6.35 10.23 26.59
N LEU A 323 -6.57 9.05 25.98
CA LEU A 323 -5.52 8.07 25.74
C LEU A 323 -4.38 8.67 24.90
N GLN A 324 -4.70 9.16 23.69
CA GLN A 324 -3.68 9.65 22.76
C GLN A 324 -2.85 10.80 23.35
N ASN A 325 -3.50 11.73 24.05
CA ASN A 325 -2.83 12.87 24.67
C ASN A 325 -1.95 12.47 25.87
N ALA A 326 -2.17 11.29 26.47
CA ALA A 326 -1.42 10.80 27.61
C ALA A 326 -0.20 9.94 27.21
N LEU A 327 -0.11 9.51 25.96
CA LEU A 327 1.05 8.77 25.44
C LEU A 327 2.29 9.66 25.36
N GLU A 328 3.45 9.12 25.71
CA GLU A 328 4.74 9.83 25.71
C GLU A 328 5.68 9.34 24.61
N ILE A 329 5.73 8.04 24.36
CA ILE A 329 6.55 7.43 23.31
C ILE A 329 5.83 7.46 21.98
N ILE A 330 4.60 6.93 21.95
CA ILE A 330 3.78 6.82 20.73
C ILE A 330 3.27 8.19 20.32
N LYS A 331 3.52 8.58 19.06
CA LYS A 331 3.21 9.94 18.58
C LYS A 331 1.89 9.99 17.81
N ILE A 332 1.14 11.07 18.02
CA ILE A 332 -0.09 11.34 17.29
C ILE A 332 0.27 11.74 15.86
N SER A 333 -0.08 10.87 14.90
CA SER A 333 0.11 11.09 13.47
C SER A 333 -0.83 10.20 12.66
N ASN A 334 -1.36 10.71 11.57
CA ASN A 334 -2.17 9.94 10.62
C ASN A 334 -1.34 9.06 9.67
N ASN A 335 0.00 9.13 9.71
CA ASN A 335 0.87 8.28 8.91
C ASN A 335 0.98 6.86 9.51
N LEU A 336 1.72 5.96 8.85
CA LEU A 336 1.90 4.57 9.27
C LEU A 336 3.17 3.97 8.65
N GLY A 337 3.59 2.82 9.18
CA GLY A 337 4.73 2.08 8.66
C GLY A 337 6.09 2.72 8.95
N ASP A 338 6.13 3.74 9.80
CA ASP A 338 7.36 4.38 10.26
C ASP A 338 8.08 3.51 11.31
N SER A 339 9.37 3.70 11.46
CA SER A 339 10.15 3.12 12.56
C SER A 339 9.68 3.57 13.95
N LYS A 340 8.98 4.69 14.03
CA LYS A 340 8.32 5.20 15.24
C LYS A 340 6.88 4.72 15.31
N SER A 341 6.42 4.36 16.50
CA SER A 341 5.01 4.07 16.76
C SER A 341 4.15 5.32 16.61
N LEU A 342 3.09 5.20 15.80
CA LEU A 342 2.17 6.30 15.46
C LEU A 342 0.73 5.90 15.77
N ILE A 343 -0.05 6.86 16.27
CA ILE A 343 -1.44 6.64 16.65
C ILE A 343 -2.35 7.73 16.07
N THR A 344 -3.57 7.38 15.67
CA THR A 344 -4.54 8.33 15.14
C THR A 344 -5.97 7.96 15.53
N HIS A 345 -6.84 8.96 15.57
CA HIS A 345 -8.28 8.81 15.70
C HIS A 345 -8.95 8.96 14.32
N PRO A 346 -9.30 7.88 13.63
CA PRO A 346 -9.75 7.92 12.23
C PRO A 346 -10.96 8.81 11.99
N ALA A 347 -11.95 8.80 12.89
CA ALA A 347 -13.18 9.56 12.73
C ALA A 347 -12.96 11.09 12.63
N THR A 348 -11.90 11.63 13.24
CA THR A 348 -11.58 13.07 13.19
C THR A 348 -10.41 13.43 12.29
N THR A 349 -9.77 12.43 11.67
CA THR A 349 -8.60 12.64 10.81
C THR A 349 -8.81 12.05 9.42
N THR A 350 -8.45 10.80 9.21
CA THR A 350 -8.44 10.15 7.88
C THR A 350 -9.83 9.92 7.28
N HIS A 351 -10.88 9.85 8.12
CA HIS A 351 -12.27 9.58 7.72
C HIS A 351 -13.24 10.70 8.14
N LYS A 352 -12.71 11.90 8.40
CA LYS A 352 -13.51 13.06 8.87
C LYS A 352 -14.58 13.53 7.87
N ASN A 353 -14.37 13.25 6.59
CA ASN A 353 -15.29 13.70 5.52
C ASN A 353 -16.49 12.74 5.33
N LEU A 354 -16.50 11.59 5.99
CA LEU A 354 -17.63 10.66 5.98
C LEU A 354 -18.69 11.11 7.00
N THR A 355 -19.97 10.83 6.69
CA THR A 355 -21.06 10.99 7.66
C THR A 355 -20.92 9.96 8.80
N ASP A 356 -21.66 10.17 9.90
CA ASP A 356 -21.65 9.24 11.03
C ASP A 356 -22.16 7.85 10.62
N GLU A 357 -23.18 7.81 9.76
CA GLU A 357 -23.76 6.59 9.22
C GLU A 357 -22.74 5.85 8.36
N ALA A 358 -22.05 6.56 7.45
CA ALA A 358 -21.02 5.96 6.59
C ALA A 358 -19.81 5.46 7.41
N ARG A 359 -19.44 6.15 8.49
CA ARG A 359 -18.42 5.64 9.42
C ARG A 359 -18.87 4.38 10.14
N ALA A 360 -20.12 4.36 10.63
CA ALA A 360 -20.70 3.21 11.31
C ALA A 360 -20.76 1.97 10.41
N GLU A 361 -21.13 2.14 9.14
CA GLU A 361 -21.10 1.06 8.13
C GLU A 361 -19.70 0.50 7.89
N LEU A 362 -18.66 1.32 8.05
CA LEU A 362 -17.26 0.89 7.99
C LEU A 362 -16.74 0.36 9.34
N GLY A 363 -17.57 0.28 10.38
CA GLY A 363 -17.16 -0.15 11.72
C GLY A 363 -16.27 0.86 12.44
N ILE A 364 -16.31 2.14 12.05
CA ILE A 364 -15.58 3.23 12.69
C ILE A 364 -16.48 3.91 13.72
N SER A 365 -16.32 3.55 15.00
CA SER A 365 -17.02 4.18 16.11
C SER A 365 -16.31 5.46 16.57
N PRO A 366 -16.97 6.30 17.39
CA PRO A 366 -16.31 7.43 18.02
C PRO A 366 -15.12 7.07 18.94
N GLY A 367 -15.04 5.83 19.40
CA GLY A 367 -13.93 5.32 20.23
C GLY A 367 -12.82 4.63 19.43
N THR A 368 -12.94 4.56 18.10
CA THR A 368 -11.98 3.85 17.24
C THR A 368 -10.64 4.58 17.17
N VAL A 369 -9.58 3.83 17.43
CA VAL A 369 -8.18 4.28 17.34
C VAL A 369 -7.40 3.32 16.47
N ARG A 370 -6.46 3.83 15.65
CA ARG A 370 -5.54 3.03 14.86
C ARG A 370 -4.10 3.29 15.29
N LEU A 371 -3.41 2.25 15.72
CA LEU A 371 -1.98 2.21 15.99
C LEU A 371 -1.24 1.70 14.76
N SER A 372 -0.10 2.29 14.44
CA SER A 372 0.97 1.72 13.60
C SER A 372 2.16 1.47 14.52
N ALA A 373 2.46 0.22 14.80
CA ALA A 373 3.58 -0.14 15.66
C ALA A 373 4.91 0.16 14.99
N GLY A 374 5.83 0.76 15.73
CA GLY A 374 7.20 1.02 15.35
C GLY A 374 8.14 -0.13 15.76
N ILE A 375 9.43 0.17 15.81
CA ILE A 375 10.49 -0.78 16.16
C ILE A 375 11.08 -0.53 17.57
N GLU A 376 10.43 0.31 18.37
CA GLU A 376 10.80 0.55 19.75
C GLU A 376 10.73 -0.74 20.58
N ASP A 377 11.31 -0.73 21.75
CA ASP A 377 11.19 -1.84 22.69
C ASP A 377 9.72 -2.09 23.04
N THR A 378 9.29 -3.35 23.00
CA THR A 378 7.88 -3.71 23.18
C THR A 378 7.38 -3.39 24.58
N ASP A 379 8.22 -3.60 25.60
CA ASP A 379 7.81 -3.40 26.99
C ASP A 379 7.63 -1.92 27.27
N ASP A 380 8.50 -1.04 26.73
CA ASP A 380 8.34 0.41 26.80
C ASP A 380 7.01 0.87 26.16
N LEU A 381 6.62 0.29 25.01
CA LEU A 381 5.35 0.60 24.36
C LEU A 381 4.13 0.14 25.17
N ILE A 382 4.21 -1.03 25.80
CA ILE A 382 3.15 -1.56 26.65
C ILE A 382 3.02 -0.72 27.94
N GLU A 383 4.14 -0.32 28.55
CA GLU A 383 4.14 0.56 29.72
C GLU A 383 3.56 1.95 29.39
N ASP A 384 3.88 2.51 28.21
CA ASP A 384 3.29 3.77 27.75
C ASP A 384 1.76 3.67 27.61
N PHE A 385 1.25 2.57 27.02
CA PHE A 385 -0.19 2.30 26.96
C PHE A 385 -0.81 2.11 28.35
N ALA A 386 -0.18 1.33 29.22
CA ALA A 386 -0.71 1.06 30.57
C ALA A 386 -0.86 2.35 31.38
N ARG A 387 0.17 3.21 31.34
CA ARG A 387 0.19 4.52 31.97
C ARG A 387 -0.90 5.44 31.40
N ALA A 388 -1.00 5.50 30.06
CA ALA A 388 -1.98 6.34 29.39
C ALA A 388 -3.42 5.88 29.62
N LEU A 389 -3.69 4.57 29.59
CA LEU A 389 -5.00 3.99 29.93
C LEU A 389 -5.40 4.30 31.38
N GLY A 390 -4.42 4.39 32.30
CA GLY A 390 -4.67 4.81 33.68
C GLY A 390 -5.33 6.19 33.80
N LYS A 391 -5.10 7.09 32.82
CA LYS A 391 -5.64 8.46 32.79
C LYS A 391 -6.98 8.59 32.05
N VAL A 392 -7.42 7.55 31.35
CA VAL A 392 -8.74 7.53 30.70
C VAL A 392 -9.80 7.30 31.78
N SER A 393 -10.84 8.15 31.82
CA SER A 393 -11.98 7.95 32.72
C SER A 393 -12.73 6.64 32.40
N ALA A 394 -13.29 6.02 33.43
CA ALA A 394 -14.03 4.77 33.27
C ALA A 394 -15.35 4.98 32.53
#